data_8ff3275dd221d700d50c3aa3c41b7300
#
_entry.id   8ff3275dd221d700d50c3aa3c41b7300
#
_cell.length_a   1.000
_cell.length_b   1.000
_cell.length_c   1.000
_cell.angle_alpha   90.00
_cell.angle_beta   90.00
_cell.angle_gamma   90.00
#
_symmetry.space_group_name_H-M   'P 1'
#
loop_
_entity.id
_entity.type
_entity.pdbx_description
1 polymer ?
#
loop_
_entity_poly.entity_id
_entity_poly.type
_entity_poly.pdbx_seq_one_letter_code
_entity_poly.pdbx_strand_id
1 'polypeptide(L)'
;MAGFFKKLVSGLTKTRDNIVHGIDNVFSGFSKIDDDFYEELEETLIMGDLGVNTTEEIIENLKEKVKENHIKDPADCKELLINTIKEQMDLGENAYEFENRKSIVLVIGVNGVGKTTSIGKLAAQLKAQGKKVVLAAADTFRAAAIEQLTEWADRSGVDIISQSEGSDPAAVIYDAISAGRARNADVIICDTAGRLHNKKNLMEELKKINRIIDKEMPEAYRENLIVLDGTTGQNALSQLKIGRASCRERV
;
A
#
# COMPACT_ATOMS: atom_id res chain seq x y z
N MET A 1 0.15 6.33 -27.38
CA MET A 1 0.36 6.15 -25.91
C MET A 1 0.43 7.47 -25.14
N ALA A 2 1.00 8.54 -25.68
CA ALA A 2 1.06 9.86 -25.00
C ALA A 2 -0.32 10.48 -24.64
N GLY A 3 -1.38 10.23 -25.43
CA GLY A 3 -2.72 10.78 -25.17
C GLY A 3 -3.47 10.13 -24.00
N PHE A 4 -3.18 8.86 -23.70
CA PHE A 4 -3.80 8.13 -22.59
C PHE A 4 -3.23 8.60 -21.24
N PHE A 5 -1.91 8.73 -21.16
CA PHE A 5 -1.24 9.28 -19.97
C PHE A 5 -1.65 10.72 -19.68
N LYS A 6 -1.82 11.55 -20.72
CA LYS A 6 -2.29 12.93 -20.57
C LYS A 6 -3.73 13.03 -20.03
N LYS A 7 -4.62 12.11 -20.44
CA LYS A 7 -5.99 12.01 -19.91
C LYS A 7 -6.03 11.49 -18.45
N LEU A 8 -5.17 10.53 -18.10
CA LEU A 8 -5.07 10.01 -16.74
C LEU A 8 -4.55 11.08 -15.77
N VAL A 9 -3.48 11.77 -16.14
CA VAL A 9 -2.91 12.87 -15.34
C VAL A 9 -3.93 14.01 -15.20
N SER A 10 -4.68 14.38 -16.28
CA SER A 10 -5.70 15.44 -16.21
C SER A 10 -6.90 15.06 -15.34
N GLY A 11 -7.28 13.79 -15.24
CA GLY A 11 -8.34 13.31 -14.35
C GLY A 11 -7.95 13.45 -12.87
N LEU A 12 -6.75 12.98 -12.51
CA LEU A 12 -6.20 13.08 -11.15
C LEU A 12 -5.96 14.53 -10.73
N THR A 13 -5.48 15.38 -11.65
CA THR A 13 -5.28 16.81 -11.39
C THR A 13 -6.60 17.50 -11.05
N LYS A 14 -7.67 17.17 -11.78
CA LYS A 14 -8.98 17.81 -11.57
C LYS A 14 -9.59 17.44 -10.20
N THR A 15 -9.45 16.20 -9.75
CA THR A 15 -9.93 15.77 -8.42
C THR A 15 -9.11 16.43 -7.31
N ARG A 16 -7.78 16.42 -7.45
CA ARG A 16 -6.88 17.10 -6.52
C ARG A 16 -7.18 18.59 -6.44
N ASP A 17 -7.33 19.23 -7.60
CA ASP A 17 -7.56 20.67 -7.66
C ASP A 17 -8.91 21.04 -7.03
N ASN A 18 -9.94 20.22 -7.18
CA ASN A 18 -11.23 20.42 -6.52
C ASN A 18 -11.13 20.36 -4.99
N ILE A 19 -10.39 19.38 -4.44
CA ILE A 19 -10.17 19.24 -2.99
C ILE A 19 -9.35 20.44 -2.47
N VAL A 20 -8.25 20.76 -3.14
CA VAL A 20 -7.39 21.89 -2.75
C VAL A 20 -8.17 23.20 -2.80
N HIS A 21 -8.94 23.45 -3.87
CA HIS A 21 -9.80 24.62 -3.96
C HIS A 21 -10.91 24.63 -2.90
N GLY A 22 -11.50 23.48 -2.57
CA GLY A 22 -12.47 23.38 -1.49
C GLY A 22 -11.87 23.82 -0.15
N ILE A 23 -10.71 23.26 0.19
CA ILE A 23 -9.97 23.63 1.40
C ILE A 23 -9.58 25.13 1.37
N ASP A 24 -9.06 25.63 0.25
CA ASP A 24 -8.68 27.04 0.12
C ASP A 24 -9.89 28.00 0.29
N ASN A 25 -11.06 27.59 -0.20
CA ASN A 25 -12.29 28.36 -0.04
C ASN A 25 -12.73 28.43 1.43
N VAL A 26 -12.64 27.34 2.19
CA VAL A 26 -12.92 27.36 3.63
C VAL A 26 -12.00 28.35 4.34
N PHE A 27 -10.69 28.22 4.16
CA PHE A 27 -9.72 29.10 4.83
C PHE A 27 -9.80 30.56 4.42
N SER A 28 -10.26 30.88 3.21
CA SER A 28 -10.44 32.25 2.72
C SER A 28 -11.84 32.82 2.98
N GLY A 29 -12.83 31.96 3.18
CA GLY A 29 -14.23 32.36 3.37
C GLY A 29 -14.59 32.77 4.80
N PHE A 30 -13.81 32.33 5.78
CA PHE A 30 -14.05 32.62 7.19
C PHE A 30 -13.09 33.70 7.70
N SER A 31 -13.61 34.57 8.57
CA SER A 31 -12.83 35.61 9.24
C SER A 31 -12.40 35.22 10.66
N LYS A 32 -12.86 34.09 11.16
CA LYS A 32 -12.56 33.57 12.51
C LYS A 32 -12.65 32.05 12.51
N ILE A 33 -12.00 31.43 13.47
CA ILE A 33 -12.02 30.00 13.71
C ILE A 33 -13.09 29.74 14.78
N ASP A 34 -14.27 29.31 14.35
CA ASP A 34 -15.39 28.94 15.21
C ASP A 34 -15.97 27.57 14.80
N ASP A 35 -17.09 27.18 15.39
CA ASP A 35 -17.69 25.89 15.11
C ASP A 35 -18.14 25.78 13.65
N ASP A 36 -18.70 26.84 13.06
CA ASP A 36 -19.10 26.86 11.65
C ASP A 36 -17.90 26.65 10.71
N PHE A 37 -16.73 27.22 11.05
CA PHE A 37 -15.48 26.98 10.30
C PHE A 37 -15.07 25.49 10.34
N TYR A 38 -15.15 24.86 11.50
CA TYR A 38 -14.77 23.45 11.61
C TYR A 38 -15.79 22.53 10.93
N GLU A 39 -17.07 22.81 10.97
CA GLU A 39 -18.12 22.06 10.28
C GLU A 39 -17.90 22.10 8.75
N GLU A 40 -17.66 23.28 8.17
CA GLU A 40 -17.40 23.43 6.74
C GLU A 40 -16.08 22.72 6.31
N LEU A 41 -15.04 22.79 7.16
CA LEU A 41 -13.79 22.09 6.92
C LEU A 41 -13.99 20.57 6.95
N GLU A 42 -14.76 20.07 7.92
CA GLU A 42 -15.11 18.66 8.05
C GLU A 42 -15.86 18.15 6.82
N GLU A 43 -16.91 18.85 6.38
CA GLU A 43 -17.64 18.52 5.16
C GLU A 43 -16.73 18.50 3.93
N THR A 44 -15.85 19.49 3.79
CA THR A 44 -14.90 19.58 2.68
C THR A 44 -13.93 18.39 2.65
N LEU A 45 -13.43 17.96 3.81
CA LEU A 45 -12.53 16.81 3.92
C LEU A 45 -13.26 15.48 3.62
N ILE A 46 -14.50 15.33 4.10
CA ILE A 46 -15.36 14.15 3.79
C ILE A 46 -15.69 14.10 2.29
N MET A 47 -16.03 15.22 1.67
CA MET A 47 -16.23 15.32 0.22
C MET A 47 -14.96 15.00 -0.57
N GLY A 48 -13.79 15.23 0.03
CA GLY A 48 -12.48 14.81 -0.47
C GLY A 48 -12.21 13.31 -0.33
N ASP A 49 -13.18 12.51 0.13
CA ASP A 49 -13.11 11.05 0.30
C ASP A 49 -12.12 10.60 1.39
N LEU A 50 -11.84 11.47 2.40
CA LEU A 50 -10.97 11.11 3.52
C LEU A 50 -11.62 10.09 4.48
N GLY A 51 -12.94 10.05 4.54
CA GLY A 51 -13.69 9.22 5.46
C GLY A 51 -13.98 9.89 6.80
N VAL A 52 -15.17 9.62 7.33
CA VAL A 52 -15.71 10.31 8.53
C VAL A 52 -14.77 10.17 9.73
N ASN A 53 -14.39 8.95 10.13
CA ASN A 53 -13.56 8.73 11.31
C ASN A 53 -12.19 9.43 11.23
N THR A 54 -11.53 9.37 10.06
CA THR A 54 -10.24 10.03 9.84
C THR A 54 -10.38 11.54 9.87
N THR A 55 -11.47 12.07 9.32
CA THR A 55 -11.76 13.51 9.32
C THR A 55 -12.02 13.99 10.74
N GLU A 56 -12.87 13.30 11.53
CA GLU A 56 -13.10 13.61 12.93
C GLU A 56 -11.80 13.68 13.73
N GLU A 57 -10.92 12.68 13.58
CA GLU A 57 -9.61 12.66 14.25
C GLU A 57 -8.72 13.84 13.83
N ILE A 58 -8.70 14.19 12.53
CA ILE A 58 -7.94 15.35 12.03
C ILE A 58 -8.48 16.65 12.63
N ILE A 59 -9.82 16.83 12.66
CA ILE A 59 -10.46 18.04 13.18
C ILE A 59 -10.25 18.16 14.68
N GLU A 60 -10.35 17.09 15.46
CA GLU A 60 -10.08 17.12 16.90
C GLU A 60 -8.62 17.53 17.19
N ASN A 61 -7.66 16.88 16.53
CA ASN A 61 -6.25 17.22 16.67
C ASN A 61 -5.96 18.67 16.23
N LEU A 62 -6.63 19.15 15.19
CA LEU A 62 -6.51 20.53 14.73
C LEU A 62 -7.05 21.50 15.79
N LYS A 63 -8.22 21.25 16.37
CA LYS A 63 -8.82 22.06 17.45
C LYS A 63 -7.89 22.19 18.64
N GLU A 64 -7.27 21.08 19.07
CA GLU A 64 -6.31 21.09 20.18
C GLU A 64 -5.09 21.98 19.83
N LYS A 65 -4.49 21.78 18.66
CA LYS A 65 -3.31 22.54 18.23
C LYS A 65 -3.60 24.04 18.01
N VAL A 66 -4.78 24.39 17.48
CA VAL A 66 -5.22 25.78 17.34
C VAL A 66 -5.29 26.46 18.72
N LYS A 67 -5.82 25.75 19.72
CA LYS A 67 -5.90 26.24 21.09
C LYS A 67 -4.52 26.38 21.75
N GLU A 68 -3.67 25.37 21.61
CA GLU A 68 -2.30 25.37 22.16
C GLU A 68 -1.44 26.47 21.56
N ASN A 69 -1.52 26.69 20.25
CA ASN A 69 -0.73 27.69 19.54
C ASN A 69 -1.39 29.08 19.52
N HIS A 70 -2.55 29.24 20.16
CA HIS A 70 -3.30 30.51 20.22
C HIS A 70 -3.61 31.13 18.83
N ILE A 71 -3.83 30.28 17.82
CA ILE A 71 -4.14 30.68 16.46
C ILE A 71 -5.55 31.26 16.40
N LYS A 72 -5.69 32.40 15.76
CA LYS A 72 -6.96 33.11 15.61
C LYS A 72 -7.34 33.37 14.16
N ASP A 73 -6.36 33.35 13.26
CA ASP A 73 -6.56 33.58 11.83
C ASP A 73 -6.73 32.25 11.11
N PRO A 74 -7.82 32.04 10.34
CA PRO A 74 -7.98 30.86 9.51
C PRO A 74 -6.80 30.59 8.57
N ALA A 75 -6.15 31.62 8.03
CA ALA A 75 -5.01 31.47 7.14
C ALA A 75 -3.83 30.72 7.81
N ASP A 76 -3.55 31.03 9.10
CA ASP A 76 -2.51 30.37 9.87
C ASP A 76 -2.90 28.92 10.21
N CYS A 77 -4.20 28.66 10.34
CA CYS A 77 -4.74 27.33 10.61
C CYS A 77 -4.52 26.35 9.45
N LYS A 78 -4.42 26.82 8.21
CA LYS A 78 -4.17 25.97 7.04
C LYS A 78 -2.82 25.25 7.12
N GLU A 79 -1.76 25.94 7.51
CA GLU A 79 -0.44 25.34 7.67
C GLU A 79 -0.46 24.30 8.80
N LEU A 80 -1.17 24.60 9.87
CA LEU A 80 -1.35 23.69 11.00
C LEU A 80 -2.09 22.42 10.59
N LEU A 81 -3.15 22.51 9.77
CA LEU A 81 -3.85 21.35 9.20
C LEU A 81 -2.91 20.46 8.39
N ILE A 82 -2.12 21.07 7.50
CA ILE A 82 -1.15 20.33 6.67
C ILE A 82 -0.15 19.58 7.54
N ASN A 83 0.36 20.23 8.58
CA ASN A 83 1.32 19.61 9.49
C ASN A 83 0.68 18.50 10.33
N THR A 84 -0.55 18.68 10.78
CA THR A 84 -1.31 17.65 11.50
C THR A 84 -1.50 16.39 10.65
N ILE A 85 -1.87 16.54 9.37
CA ILE A 85 -2.00 15.40 8.45
C ILE A 85 -0.64 14.74 8.20
N LYS A 86 0.43 15.51 8.01
CA LYS A 86 1.79 14.96 7.81
C LYS A 86 2.26 14.14 9.01
N GLU A 87 2.03 14.62 10.22
CA GLU A 87 2.39 13.92 11.45
C GLU A 87 1.63 12.59 11.59
N GLN A 88 0.33 12.56 11.24
CA GLN A 88 -0.45 11.32 11.23
C GLN A 88 0.02 10.32 10.17
N MET A 89 0.62 10.80 9.08
CA MET A 89 1.18 9.95 8.02
C MET A 89 2.61 9.48 8.31
N ASP A 90 3.27 10.03 9.32
CA ASP A 90 4.63 9.65 9.68
C ASP A 90 4.62 8.35 10.48
N LEU A 91 5.08 7.27 9.86
CA LEU A 91 5.18 5.93 10.46
C LEU A 91 6.52 5.69 11.18
N GLY A 92 7.41 6.69 11.20
CA GLY A 92 8.75 6.58 11.75
C GLY A 92 9.69 5.69 10.93
N GLU A 93 10.90 5.45 11.46
CA GLU A 93 12.00 4.78 10.74
C GLU A 93 11.83 3.26 10.54
N ASN A 94 10.84 2.62 11.16
CA ASN A 94 10.69 1.16 11.14
C ASN A 94 9.89 0.61 9.95
N ALA A 95 9.53 1.44 8.98
CA ALA A 95 8.62 1.09 7.90
C ALA A 95 9.19 0.05 6.91
N TYR A 96 10.51 -0.22 6.91
CA TYR A 96 11.16 -1.08 5.92
C TYR A 96 12.21 -2.02 6.52
N GLU A 97 11.94 -2.57 7.70
CA GLU A 97 12.87 -3.50 8.38
C GLU A 97 13.22 -4.73 7.54
N PHE A 98 12.33 -5.14 6.63
CA PHE A 98 12.55 -6.28 5.75
C PHE A 98 13.78 -6.11 4.85
N GLU A 99 14.22 -4.89 4.57
CA GLU A 99 15.43 -4.64 3.77
C GLU A 99 16.72 -5.04 4.50
N ASN A 100 16.70 -5.06 5.82
CA ASN A 100 17.87 -5.29 6.66
C ASN A 100 17.95 -6.69 7.27
N ARG A 101 16.98 -7.56 6.96
CA ARG A 101 16.87 -8.93 7.49
C ARG A 101 16.62 -9.92 6.37
N LYS A 102 16.92 -11.21 6.61
CA LYS A 102 16.40 -12.26 5.72
C LYS A 102 14.89 -12.29 5.82
N SER A 103 14.24 -11.99 4.70
CA SER A 103 12.81 -11.65 4.71
C SER A 103 12.04 -12.41 3.63
N ILE A 104 10.77 -12.62 3.92
CA ILE A 104 9.76 -13.02 2.93
C ILE A 104 8.66 -11.95 2.88
N VAL A 105 8.43 -11.42 1.70
CA VAL A 105 7.50 -10.32 1.45
C VAL A 105 6.33 -10.84 0.63
N LEU A 106 5.11 -10.80 1.19
CA LEU A 106 3.88 -11.09 0.45
C LEU A 106 3.30 -9.79 -0.10
N VAL A 107 3.11 -9.71 -1.41
CA VAL A 107 2.51 -8.53 -2.04
C VAL A 107 1.05 -8.82 -2.38
N ILE A 108 0.15 -8.10 -1.72
CA ILE A 108 -1.30 -8.28 -1.77
C ILE A 108 -1.96 -7.06 -2.43
N GLY A 109 -3.10 -7.22 -3.05
CA GLY A 109 -3.86 -6.12 -3.67
C GLY A 109 -4.80 -6.63 -4.74
N VAL A 110 -5.73 -5.79 -5.20
CA VAL A 110 -6.68 -6.15 -6.26
C VAL A 110 -5.99 -6.34 -7.62
N ASN A 111 -6.67 -7.02 -8.54
CA ASN A 111 -6.16 -7.15 -9.91
C ASN A 111 -6.12 -5.76 -10.58
N GLY A 112 -5.06 -5.51 -11.34
CA GLY A 112 -4.87 -4.26 -12.08
C GLY A 112 -4.32 -3.09 -11.28
N VAL A 113 -4.16 -3.20 -9.95
CA VAL A 113 -3.63 -2.12 -9.09
C VAL A 113 -2.12 -1.87 -9.27
N GLY A 114 -1.41 -2.76 -9.96
CA GLY A 114 0.01 -2.61 -10.22
C GLY A 114 0.93 -3.44 -9.31
N LYS A 115 0.44 -4.52 -8.66
CA LYS A 115 1.26 -5.42 -7.83
C LYS A 115 2.54 -5.89 -8.54
N THR A 116 2.40 -6.60 -9.65
CA THR A 116 3.51 -7.17 -10.42
C THR A 116 4.52 -6.10 -10.85
N THR A 117 4.03 -4.90 -11.24
CA THR A 117 4.89 -3.76 -11.56
C THR A 117 5.66 -3.23 -10.34
N SER A 118 4.99 -3.14 -9.19
CA SER A 118 5.61 -2.68 -7.93
C SER A 118 6.66 -3.70 -7.45
N ILE A 119 6.37 -4.98 -7.55
CA ILE A 119 7.31 -6.07 -7.25
C ILE A 119 8.56 -5.96 -8.12
N GLY A 120 8.40 -5.78 -9.45
CA GLY A 120 9.53 -5.65 -10.36
C GLY A 120 10.43 -4.46 -10.02
N LYS A 121 9.84 -3.31 -9.68
CA LYS A 121 10.59 -2.12 -9.26
C LYS A 121 11.30 -2.32 -7.92
N LEU A 122 10.63 -2.91 -6.93
CA LEU A 122 11.21 -3.21 -5.63
C LEU A 122 12.37 -4.20 -5.76
N ALA A 123 12.20 -5.26 -6.57
CA ALA A 123 13.25 -6.23 -6.84
C ALA A 123 14.48 -5.58 -7.48
N ALA A 124 14.28 -4.69 -8.46
CA ALA A 124 15.38 -3.96 -9.11
C ALA A 124 16.11 -3.03 -8.10
N GLN A 125 15.38 -2.36 -7.23
CA GLN A 125 15.95 -1.48 -6.19
C GLN A 125 16.78 -2.29 -5.19
N LEU A 126 16.25 -3.39 -4.66
CA LEU A 126 16.97 -4.26 -3.72
C LEU A 126 18.22 -4.89 -4.37
N LYS A 127 18.11 -5.28 -5.64
CA LYS A 127 19.27 -5.78 -6.41
C LYS A 127 20.35 -4.72 -6.57
N ALA A 128 19.97 -3.47 -6.86
CA ALA A 128 20.92 -2.36 -6.96
C ALA A 128 21.61 -2.07 -5.62
N GLN A 129 20.98 -2.36 -4.50
CA GLN A 129 21.56 -2.31 -3.14
C GLN A 129 22.46 -3.52 -2.82
N GLY A 130 22.67 -4.43 -3.78
CA GLY A 130 23.51 -5.63 -3.61
C GLY A 130 22.80 -6.81 -2.94
N LYS A 131 21.48 -6.75 -2.73
CA LYS A 131 20.69 -7.84 -2.12
C LYS A 131 20.48 -8.98 -3.13
N LYS A 132 20.48 -10.21 -2.63
CA LYS A 132 20.08 -11.40 -3.38
C LYS A 132 18.57 -11.56 -3.26
N VAL A 133 17.87 -11.35 -4.37
CA VAL A 133 16.41 -11.38 -4.43
C VAL A 133 15.92 -12.59 -5.21
N VAL A 134 14.88 -13.26 -4.72
CA VAL A 134 14.14 -14.30 -5.42
C VAL A 134 12.68 -13.89 -5.52
N LEU A 135 12.12 -13.95 -6.72
CA LEU A 135 10.70 -13.72 -6.95
C LEU A 135 9.94 -15.05 -6.98
N ALA A 136 8.73 -15.06 -6.41
CA ALA A 136 7.79 -16.18 -6.47
C ALA A 136 6.53 -15.76 -7.22
N ALA A 137 6.24 -16.37 -8.37
CA ALA A 137 5.06 -16.09 -9.19
C ALA A 137 3.86 -16.88 -8.66
N ALA A 138 3.31 -16.46 -7.51
CA ALA A 138 2.21 -17.15 -6.85
C ALA A 138 0.81 -16.66 -7.30
N ASP A 139 0.68 -15.71 -8.23
CA ASP A 139 -0.56 -15.47 -8.99
C ASP A 139 -0.66 -16.49 -10.13
N THR A 140 -0.82 -17.77 -9.78
CA THR A 140 -0.82 -18.91 -10.70
C THR A 140 -2.07 -19.00 -11.57
N PHE A 141 -3.11 -18.26 -11.26
CA PHE A 141 -4.36 -18.28 -12.01
C PHE A 141 -4.35 -17.44 -13.28
N ARG A 142 -3.28 -16.70 -13.50
CA ARG A 142 -3.16 -15.78 -14.63
C ARG A 142 -1.82 -16.01 -15.33
N ALA A 143 -1.85 -16.71 -16.47
CA ALA A 143 -0.66 -16.93 -17.29
C ALA A 143 0.08 -15.61 -17.58
N ALA A 144 -0.66 -14.56 -17.96
CA ALA A 144 -0.08 -13.25 -18.23
C ALA A 144 0.58 -12.58 -17.00
N ALA A 145 0.19 -12.93 -15.77
CA ALA A 145 0.85 -12.41 -14.57
C ALA A 145 2.20 -13.10 -14.35
N ILE A 146 2.26 -14.40 -14.60
CA ILE A 146 3.51 -15.18 -14.54
C ILE A 146 4.50 -14.66 -15.59
N GLU A 147 4.05 -14.50 -16.85
CA GLU A 147 4.86 -13.97 -17.94
C GLU A 147 5.37 -12.55 -17.63
N GLN A 148 4.48 -11.67 -17.16
CA GLN A 148 4.84 -10.31 -16.79
C GLN A 148 5.90 -10.27 -15.67
N LEU A 149 5.75 -11.11 -14.64
CA LEU A 149 6.72 -11.16 -13.54
C LEU A 149 8.06 -11.73 -14.01
N THR A 150 8.04 -12.70 -14.91
CA THR A 150 9.26 -13.25 -15.54
C THR A 150 10.00 -12.18 -16.33
N GLU A 151 9.29 -11.37 -17.11
CA GLU A 151 9.92 -10.24 -17.83
C GLU A 151 10.54 -9.20 -16.88
N TRP A 152 9.90 -8.93 -15.73
CA TRP A 152 10.48 -8.07 -14.70
C TRP A 152 11.72 -8.70 -14.05
N ALA A 153 11.71 -10.02 -13.80
CA ALA A 153 12.84 -10.73 -13.24
C ALA A 153 14.06 -10.64 -14.17
N ASP A 154 13.86 -10.90 -15.46
CA ASP A 154 14.89 -10.83 -16.49
C ASP A 154 15.47 -9.41 -16.60
N ARG A 155 14.62 -8.38 -16.64
CA ARG A 155 15.06 -6.97 -16.69
C ARG A 155 15.85 -6.54 -15.48
N SER A 156 15.49 -7.05 -14.31
CA SER A 156 16.12 -6.70 -13.03
C SER A 156 17.34 -7.58 -12.72
N GLY A 157 17.53 -8.67 -13.45
CA GLY A 157 18.60 -9.65 -13.22
C GLY A 157 18.42 -10.38 -11.89
N VAL A 158 17.17 -10.66 -11.48
CA VAL A 158 16.84 -11.41 -10.26
C VAL A 158 16.28 -12.77 -10.62
N ASP A 159 16.43 -13.73 -9.71
CA ASP A 159 15.89 -15.07 -9.90
C ASP A 159 14.37 -15.08 -9.73
N ILE A 160 13.68 -15.92 -10.51
CA ILE A 160 12.26 -16.17 -10.40
C ILE A 160 11.97 -17.67 -10.26
N ILE A 161 10.99 -17.98 -9.43
CA ILE A 161 10.40 -19.31 -9.28
C ILE A 161 8.95 -19.21 -9.73
N SER A 162 8.60 -20.01 -10.73
CA SER A 162 7.25 -20.13 -11.28
C SER A 162 6.91 -21.58 -11.56
N GLN A 163 5.61 -21.88 -11.59
CA GLN A 163 5.06 -23.14 -12.06
C GLN A 163 4.04 -22.87 -13.17
N SER A 164 3.47 -23.92 -13.74
CA SER A 164 2.43 -23.79 -14.77
C SER A 164 1.18 -23.09 -14.23
N GLU A 165 0.41 -22.48 -15.14
CA GLU A 165 -0.90 -21.91 -14.81
C GLU A 165 -1.79 -22.96 -14.11
N GLY A 166 -2.52 -22.52 -13.07
CA GLY A 166 -3.39 -23.38 -12.26
C GLY A 166 -2.68 -24.17 -11.17
N SER A 167 -1.35 -24.06 -11.04
CA SER A 167 -0.62 -24.68 -9.93
C SER A 167 -1.05 -24.09 -8.58
N ASP A 168 -0.78 -24.82 -7.49
CA ASP A 168 -1.05 -24.33 -6.14
C ASP A 168 -0.09 -23.19 -5.76
N PRO A 169 -0.59 -21.96 -5.46
CA PRO A 169 0.25 -20.85 -5.02
C PRO A 169 1.19 -21.19 -3.86
N ALA A 170 0.71 -22.00 -2.92
CA ALA A 170 1.52 -22.42 -1.77
C ALA A 170 2.68 -23.34 -2.16
N ALA A 171 2.55 -24.14 -3.23
CA ALA A 171 3.63 -24.95 -3.77
C ALA A 171 4.71 -24.06 -4.42
N VAL A 172 4.31 -23.02 -5.17
CA VAL A 172 5.25 -22.06 -5.75
C VAL A 172 6.08 -21.37 -4.65
N ILE A 173 5.43 -20.97 -3.55
CA ILE A 173 6.12 -20.34 -2.42
C ILE A 173 7.05 -21.33 -1.71
N TYR A 174 6.65 -22.58 -1.55
CA TYR A 174 7.52 -23.64 -1.03
C TYR A 174 8.81 -23.78 -1.87
N ASP A 175 8.66 -23.85 -3.18
CA ASP A 175 9.80 -23.95 -4.10
C ASP A 175 10.67 -22.70 -4.06
N ALA A 176 10.05 -21.50 -3.95
CA ALA A 176 10.78 -20.25 -3.82
C ALA A 176 11.58 -20.17 -2.52
N ILE A 177 11.04 -20.66 -1.39
CA ILE A 177 11.77 -20.74 -0.12
C ILE A 177 12.95 -21.71 -0.26
N SER A 178 12.73 -22.88 -0.85
CA SER A 178 13.77 -23.89 -1.06
C SER A 178 14.90 -23.35 -1.95
N ALA A 179 14.56 -22.69 -3.05
CA ALA A 179 15.51 -22.04 -3.95
C ALA A 179 16.24 -20.86 -3.27
N GLY A 180 15.51 -20.05 -2.50
CA GLY A 180 16.04 -18.93 -1.74
C GLY A 180 17.09 -19.37 -0.71
N ARG A 181 16.82 -20.48 0.01
CA ARG A 181 17.82 -21.08 0.92
C ARG A 181 19.05 -21.55 0.19
N ALA A 182 18.87 -22.31 -0.90
CA ALA A 182 20.00 -22.84 -1.69
C ALA A 182 20.90 -21.72 -2.25
N ARG A 183 20.32 -20.58 -2.59
CA ARG A 183 21.02 -19.41 -3.17
C ARG A 183 21.44 -18.39 -2.11
N ASN A 184 21.13 -18.63 -0.84
CA ASN A 184 21.34 -17.69 0.26
C ASN A 184 20.71 -16.31 -0.04
N ALA A 185 19.45 -16.31 -0.44
CA ALA A 185 18.70 -15.10 -0.72
C ALA A 185 18.51 -14.25 0.54
N ASP A 186 18.57 -12.92 0.37
CA ASP A 186 18.28 -11.95 1.42
C ASP A 186 16.79 -11.69 1.51
N VAL A 187 16.09 -11.61 0.36
CA VAL A 187 14.67 -11.32 0.28
C VAL A 187 13.98 -12.22 -0.74
N ILE A 188 12.85 -12.81 -0.34
CA ILE A 188 11.93 -13.52 -1.24
C ILE A 188 10.68 -12.68 -1.37
N ILE A 189 10.30 -12.27 -2.59
CA ILE A 189 9.11 -11.46 -2.86
C ILE A 189 8.08 -12.31 -3.60
N CYS A 190 6.88 -12.42 -3.03
CA CYS A 190 5.81 -13.27 -3.55
C CYS A 190 4.70 -12.41 -4.17
N ASP A 191 4.45 -12.56 -5.47
CA ASP A 191 3.27 -12.00 -6.15
C ASP A 191 2.07 -12.91 -5.88
N THR A 192 1.01 -12.37 -5.28
CA THR A 192 -0.19 -13.15 -4.92
C THR A 192 -1.38 -12.78 -5.78
N ALA A 193 -2.35 -13.67 -5.89
CA ALA A 193 -3.60 -13.43 -6.60
C ALA A 193 -4.37 -12.24 -6.00
N GLY A 194 -4.99 -11.42 -6.87
CA GLY A 194 -5.75 -10.22 -6.48
C GLY A 194 -7.27 -10.38 -6.53
N ARG A 195 -7.81 -11.56 -6.22
CA ARG A 195 -9.24 -11.88 -6.40
C ARG A 195 -10.12 -11.46 -5.23
N LEU A 196 -10.29 -10.14 -5.04
CA LEU A 196 -11.10 -9.60 -3.93
C LEU A 196 -12.60 -9.91 -4.01
N HIS A 197 -13.13 -10.18 -5.20
CA HIS A 197 -14.53 -10.59 -5.37
C HIS A 197 -14.83 -11.96 -4.73
N ASN A 198 -13.83 -12.80 -4.50
CA ASN A 198 -13.95 -14.07 -3.79
C ASN A 198 -13.09 -14.07 -2.52
N LYS A 199 -13.47 -13.19 -1.57
CA LYS A 199 -12.73 -12.96 -0.30
C LYS A 199 -12.43 -14.25 0.45
N LYS A 200 -13.38 -15.20 0.51
CA LYS A 200 -13.23 -16.44 1.27
C LYS A 200 -12.09 -17.29 0.73
N ASN A 201 -12.07 -17.54 -0.59
CA ASN A 201 -11.05 -18.37 -1.22
C ASN A 201 -9.66 -17.71 -1.13
N LEU A 202 -9.59 -16.37 -1.34
CA LEU A 202 -8.33 -15.64 -1.18
C LEU A 202 -7.79 -15.73 0.25
N MET A 203 -8.65 -15.62 1.26
CA MET A 203 -8.24 -15.74 2.66
C MET A 203 -7.76 -17.16 3.02
N GLU A 204 -8.39 -18.18 2.45
CA GLU A 204 -7.94 -19.58 2.64
C GLU A 204 -6.58 -19.81 1.96
N GLU A 205 -6.38 -19.25 0.77
CA GLU A 205 -5.11 -19.31 0.05
C GLU A 205 -4.00 -18.61 0.85
N LEU A 206 -4.22 -17.37 1.31
CA LEU A 206 -3.26 -16.64 2.12
C LEU A 206 -2.95 -17.35 3.46
N LYS A 207 -3.95 -17.98 4.10
CA LYS A 207 -3.72 -18.82 5.29
C LYS A 207 -2.85 -20.02 4.99
N LYS A 208 -3.05 -20.66 3.83
CA LYS A 208 -2.23 -21.80 3.40
C LYS A 208 -0.79 -21.36 3.15
N ILE A 209 -0.60 -20.26 2.43
CA ILE A 209 0.70 -19.63 2.20
C ILE A 209 1.42 -19.35 3.53
N ASN A 210 0.73 -18.69 4.47
CA ASN A 210 1.30 -18.38 5.77
C ASN A 210 1.74 -19.64 6.55
N ARG A 211 0.96 -20.74 6.50
CA ARG A 211 1.36 -22.00 7.14
C ARG A 211 2.64 -22.58 6.53
N ILE A 212 2.78 -22.50 5.20
CA ILE A 212 4.01 -22.94 4.52
C ILE A 212 5.20 -22.11 4.96
N ILE A 213 5.05 -20.80 4.99
CA ILE A 213 6.13 -19.90 5.44
C ILE A 213 6.48 -20.19 6.91
N ASP A 214 5.48 -20.38 7.80
CA ASP A 214 5.68 -20.71 9.21
C ASP A 214 6.51 -21.98 9.39
N LYS A 215 6.23 -22.97 8.56
CA LYS A 215 6.87 -24.26 8.64
C LYS A 215 8.28 -24.25 8.03
N GLU A 216 8.41 -23.64 6.86
CA GLU A 216 9.64 -23.76 6.07
C GLU A 216 10.65 -22.64 6.37
N MET A 217 10.22 -21.46 6.86
CA MET A 217 11.10 -20.32 7.12
C MET A 217 10.68 -19.53 8.39
N PRO A 218 10.60 -20.22 9.56
CA PRO A 218 10.09 -19.63 10.80
C PRO A 218 10.93 -18.45 11.31
N GLU A 219 12.22 -18.41 10.96
CA GLU A 219 13.18 -17.38 11.36
C GLU A 219 13.14 -16.13 10.47
N ALA A 220 12.49 -16.20 9.29
CA ALA A 220 12.44 -15.06 8.39
C ALA A 220 11.56 -13.95 8.93
N TYR A 221 12.01 -12.71 8.72
CA TYR A 221 11.14 -11.55 8.90
C TYR A 221 10.05 -11.57 7.84
N ARG A 222 8.81 -11.35 8.27
CA ARG A 222 7.65 -11.33 7.37
C ARG A 222 7.15 -9.94 7.19
N GLU A 223 6.95 -9.60 5.95
CA GLU A 223 6.31 -8.36 5.56
C GLU A 223 5.13 -8.63 4.63
N ASN A 224 4.00 -7.97 4.87
CA ASN A 224 2.85 -8.00 3.99
C ASN A 224 2.65 -6.61 3.41
N LEU A 225 3.01 -6.43 2.16
CA LEU A 225 2.81 -5.18 1.43
C LEU A 225 1.47 -5.20 0.71
N ILE A 226 0.65 -4.19 0.96
CA ILE A 226 -0.59 -4.00 0.22
C ILE A 226 -0.38 -2.91 -0.81
N VAL A 227 -0.65 -3.25 -2.07
CA VAL A 227 -0.68 -2.28 -3.16
C VAL A 227 -2.11 -1.78 -3.31
N LEU A 228 -2.29 -0.48 -3.12
CA LEU A 228 -3.57 0.21 -3.25
C LEU A 228 -3.52 1.21 -4.40
N ASP A 229 -4.65 1.41 -5.06
CA ASP A 229 -4.82 2.50 -6.01
C ASP A 229 -5.23 3.76 -5.24
N GLY A 230 -4.43 4.81 -5.30
CA GLY A 230 -4.68 6.08 -4.62
C GLY A 230 -5.97 6.79 -5.07
N THR A 231 -6.61 6.32 -6.15
CA THR A 231 -7.90 6.85 -6.62
C THR A 231 -9.11 6.17 -6.01
N THR A 232 -8.92 5.11 -5.19
CA THR A 232 -10.04 4.31 -4.65
C THR A 232 -10.64 4.87 -3.36
N GLY A 233 -10.08 5.94 -2.78
CA GLY A 233 -10.59 6.60 -1.58
C GLY A 233 -10.89 5.62 -0.45
N GLN A 234 -12.04 5.75 0.20
CA GLN A 234 -12.45 4.90 1.33
C GLN A 234 -12.56 3.40 0.99
N ASN A 235 -12.72 3.03 -0.26
CA ASN A 235 -12.71 1.62 -0.67
C ASN A 235 -11.34 0.96 -0.39
N ALA A 236 -10.26 1.72 -0.30
CA ALA A 236 -8.95 1.23 0.10
C ALA A 236 -8.96 0.63 1.51
N LEU A 237 -9.74 1.19 2.45
CA LEU A 237 -9.89 0.65 3.81
C LEU A 237 -10.47 -0.77 3.83
N SER A 238 -11.39 -1.08 2.92
CA SER A 238 -11.94 -2.43 2.81
C SER A 238 -10.91 -3.43 2.28
N GLN A 239 -10.00 -2.98 1.43
CA GLN A 239 -8.87 -3.77 0.92
C GLN A 239 -7.80 -3.95 2.01
N LEU A 240 -7.51 -2.91 2.80
CA LEU A 240 -6.60 -2.97 3.94
C LEU A 240 -7.03 -4.03 4.97
N LYS A 241 -8.33 -4.11 5.28
CA LYS A 241 -8.88 -5.13 6.20
C LYS A 241 -8.58 -6.56 5.74
N ILE A 242 -8.49 -6.82 4.44
CA ILE A 242 -8.13 -8.14 3.89
C ILE A 242 -6.65 -8.41 4.12
N GLY A 243 -5.79 -7.44 3.84
CA GLY A 243 -4.37 -7.55 4.13
C GLY A 243 -4.09 -7.78 5.61
N ARG A 244 -4.75 -7.01 6.48
CA ARG A 244 -4.63 -7.14 7.94
C ARG A 244 -5.08 -8.51 8.44
N ALA A 245 -6.17 -9.06 7.90
CA ALA A 245 -6.64 -10.40 8.25
C ALA A 245 -5.72 -11.52 7.75
N SER A 246 -4.81 -11.25 6.80
CA SER A 246 -3.74 -12.16 6.38
C SER A 246 -2.48 -12.05 7.23
N CYS A 247 -2.34 -10.97 8.01
CA CYS A 247 -1.26 -10.83 8.98
C CYS A 247 -1.58 -11.66 10.23
N ARG A 248 -0.60 -12.38 10.76
CA ARG A 248 -0.67 -12.84 12.16
C ARG A 248 -0.64 -11.58 13.03
N GLU A 249 -1.73 -11.28 13.75
CA GLU A 249 -1.64 -10.38 14.87
C GLU A 249 -0.54 -10.92 15.80
N ARG A 250 0.56 -10.19 15.90
CA ARG A 250 1.44 -10.37 17.05
C ARG A 250 0.66 -9.76 18.23
N VAL A 251 0.07 -10.63 19.04
CA VAL A 251 -0.39 -10.30 20.38
C VAL A 251 0.82 -9.97 21.23
#